data_11c8bf5c1e2816f2df8f3aac21524b36
#
_entry.id   11c8bf5c1e2816f2df8f3aac21524b36
#
_cell.length_a   1.000
_cell.length_b   1.000
_cell.length_c   1.000
_cell.angle_alpha   90.00
_cell.angle_beta   90.00
_cell.angle_gamma   90.00
#
_symmetry.space_group_name_H-M   'P 1'
#
loop_
_entity.id
_entity.type
_entity.pdbx_description
1 polymer ?
#
loop_
_entity_poly.entity_id
_entity_poly.type
_entity_poly.pdbx_seq_one_letter_code
_entity_poly.pdbx_strand_id
1 'polypeptide(L)'
;MKETAKTTAKTTAKTRKAPKKPAGYQPRFSELDQYLFGQATHYDIFRKMGAHLDKKDGKVGAWFTVWAPHAAEVSVIGEFNGWDAHANVMRKVGEDGVYEVFVPGVTEGMMYKYYIRTPDGRELYKADPYAFASEKRPGTASKVAEIEGYRWGDSEWLTNRKKFDVQKSALSIYEVHPGSWMKHP
;
A
#
# COMPACT_ATOMS: atom_id res chain seq x y z
N MET A 1 -52.09 32.17 32.29
CA MET A 1 -50.72 32.34 31.87
C MET A 1 -49.86 31.38 32.66
N LYS A 2 -49.37 30.30 32.03
CA LYS A 2 -48.43 29.35 32.61
C LYS A 2 -47.27 29.22 31.66
N GLU A 3 -46.13 29.65 32.13
CA GLU A 3 -44.84 29.71 31.41
C GLU A 3 -44.20 28.31 31.51
N THR A 4 -43.90 27.69 30.38
CA THR A 4 -43.23 26.38 30.30
C THR A 4 -41.75 26.57 30.08
N ALA A 5 -40.93 26.28 31.07
CA ALA A 5 -39.51 26.27 31.02
C ALA A 5 -38.96 25.13 30.20
N LYS A 6 -38.19 25.45 29.12
CA LYS A 6 -37.42 24.48 28.31
C LYS A 6 -36.11 24.14 29.02
N THR A 7 -35.98 22.92 29.50
CA THR A 7 -34.73 22.36 30.02
C THR A 7 -33.87 21.89 28.86
N THR A 8 -32.75 22.53 28.60
CA THR A 8 -31.74 22.14 27.62
C THR A 8 -30.74 21.17 28.27
N ALA A 9 -30.82 19.90 27.92
CA ALA A 9 -29.85 18.89 28.33
C ALA A 9 -28.53 19.07 27.56
N LYS A 10 -27.45 19.48 28.25
CA LYS A 10 -26.07 19.47 27.71
C LYS A 10 -25.55 18.05 27.70
N THR A 11 -25.47 17.44 26.50
CA THR A 11 -24.75 16.17 26.27
C THR A 11 -23.25 16.44 26.29
N THR A 12 -22.58 16.07 27.36
CA THR A 12 -21.11 16.09 27.46
C THR A 12 -20.55 14.90 26.69
N ALA A 13 -19.99 15.16 25.52
CA ALA A 13 -19.24 14.15 24.77
C ALA A 13 -17.96 13.76 25.56
N LYS A 14 -17.92 12.54 26.08
CA LYS A 14 -16.71 11.96 26.67
C LYS A 14 -15.69 11.74 25.56
N THR A 15 -14.65 12.57 25.54
CA THR A 15 -13.45 12.38 24.69
C THR A 15 -12.79 11.07 25.08
N ARG A 16 -12.89 10.04 24.23
CA ARG A 16 -12.12 8.80 24.38
C ARG A 16 -10.65 9.11 24.20
N LYS A 17 -9.85 8.93 25.25
CA LYS A 17 -8.37 8.99 25.15
C LYS A 17 -7.90 7.89 24.21
N ALA A 18 -7.13 8.29 23.18
CA ALA A 18 -6.46 7.36 22.28
C ALA A 18 -5.56 6.38 23.08
N PRO A 19 -5.49 5.11 22.68
CA PRO A 19 -4.61 4.15 23.34
C PRO A 19 -3.16 4.62 23.25
N LYS A 20 -2.42 4.52 24.38
CA LYS A 20 -0.99 4.88 24.43
C LYS A 20 -0.22 3.96 23.48
N LYS A 21 0.52 4.56 22.52
CA LYS A 21 1.45 3.85 21.64
C LYS A 21 2.47 3.08 22.47
N PRO A 22 2.80 1.82 22.12
CA PRO A 22 3.91 1.10 22.76
C PRO A 22 5.21 1.87 22.50
N ALA A 23 6.00 2.07 23.58
CA ALA A 23 7.27 2.78 23.48
C ALA A 23 8.23 2.05 22.51
N GLY A 24 8.78 2.80 21.53
CA GLY A 24 9.83 2.33 20.62
C GLY A 24 9.43 1.94 19.21
N TYR A 25 8.14 1.78 18.89
CA TYR A 25 7.72 1.51 17.51
C TYR A 25 7.46 2.83 16.76
N GLN A 26 8.20 3.02 15.66
CA GLN A 26 7.97 4.13 14.74
C GLN A 26 7.37 3.56 13.45
N PRO A 27 6.07 3.78 13.19
CA PRO A 27 5.44 3.32 11.97
C PRO A 27 5.95 4.13 10.77
N ARG A 28 6.12 3.47 9.63
CA ARG A 28 6.37 4.15 8.34
C ARG A 28 5.11 4.88 7.87
N PHE A 29 3.94 4.31 8.15
CA PHE A 29 2.64 4.94 7.94
C PHE A 29 2.39 5.95 9.05
N SER A 30 2.76 7.21 8.82
CA SER A 30 2.79 8.30 9.80
C SER A 30 1.39 8.77 10.23
N GLU A 31 1.31 9.65 11.23
CA GLU A 31 0.04 10.27 11.64
C GLU A 31 -0.57 11.14 10.52
N LEU A 32 0.27 11.80 9.72
CA LEU A 32 -0.19 12.54 8.56
C LEU A 32 -0.76 11.61 7.49
N ASP A 33 -0.09 10.46 7.22
CA ASP A 33 -0.60 9.46 6.29
C ASP A 33 -1.96 8.92 6.74
N GLN A 34 -2.13 8.64 8.05
CA GLN A 34 -3.40 8.19 8.63
C GLN A 34 -4.51 9.25 8.45
N TYR A 35 -4.20 10.52 8.74
CA TYR A 35 -5.14 11.61 8.54
C TYR A 35 -5.58 11.74 7.08
N LEU A 36 -4.62 11.83 6.16
CA LEU A 36 -4.91 11.96 4.72
C LEU A 36 -5.65 10.74 4.17
N PHE A 37 -5.31 9.54 4.64
CA PHE A 37 -5.99 8.30 4.26
C PHE A 37 -7.45 8.31 4.74
N GLY A 38 -7.70 8.67 5.99
CA GLY A 38 -9.05 8.78 6.55
C GLY A 38 -9.91 9.84 5.86
N GLN A 39 -9.29 10.90 5.28
CA GLN A 39 -9.97 11.92 4.47
C GLN A 39 -10.12 11.52 2.99
N ALA A 40 -9.60 10.38 2.56
CA ALA A 40 -9.52 9.96 1.16
C ALA A 40 -8.78 10.97 0.24
N THR A 41 -7.83 11.71 0.79
CA THR A 41 -7.04 12.74 0.09
C THR A 41 -5.55 12.40 -0.04
N HIS A 42 -5.17 11.17 0.30
CA HIS A 42 -3.78 10.71 0.20
C HIS A 42 -3.46 10.26 -1.23
N TYR A 43 -3.18 11.19 -2.14
CA TYR A 43 -2.93 10.89 -3.56
C TYR A 43 -1.65 10.06 -3.81
N ASP A 44 -0.66 10.14 -2.92
CA ASP A 44 0.60 9.37 -2.97
C ASP A 44 0.57 8.10 -2.09
N ILE A 45 -0.62 7.58 -1.80
CA ILE A 45 -0.80 6.42 -0.90
C ILE A 45 -0.02 5.19 -1.37
N PHE A 46 0.19 5.02 -2.68
CA PHE A 46 0.97 3.93 -3.26
C PHE A 46 2.43 3.90 -2.80
N ARG A 47 2.98 5.03 -2.32
CA ARG A 47 4.33 5.11 -1.73
C ARG A 47 4.38 4.57 -0.30
N LYS A 48 3.23 4.30 0.29
CA LYS A 48 3.09 3.83 1.68
C LYS A 48 2.50 2.43 1.75
N MET A 49 1.42 2.17 1.00
CA MET A 49 0.79 0.86 0.90
C MET A 49 1.60 -0.08 0.01
N GLY A 50 1.46 -1.38 0.25
CA GLY A 50 2.20 -2.40 -0.50
C GLY A 50 3.54 -2.76 0.13
N ALA A 51 4.41 -3.34 -0.68
CA ALA A 51 5.77 -3.74 -0.31
C ALA A 51 6.80 -2.71 -0.79
N HIS A 52 7.61 -2.19 0.13
CA HIS A 52 8.64 -1.19 -0.17
C HIS A 52 9.99 -1.61 0.43
N LEU A 53 10.97 -1.77 -0.42
CA LEU A 53 12.35 -2.02 0.01
C LEU A 53 12.89 -0.82 0.80
N ASP A 54 13.52 -1.10 1.93
CA ASP A 54 14.05 -0.06 2.82
C ASP A 54 15.10 -0.65 3.77
N LYS A 55 15.69 0.23 4.59
CA LYS A 55 16.62 -0.13 5.63
C LYS A 55 16.12 0.36 6.99
N LYS A 56 15.96 -0.56 7.93
CA LYS A 56 15.57 -0.27 9.31
C LYS A 56 16.58 -0.84 10.29
N ASP A 57 17.05 -0.02 11.25
CA ASP A 57 18.02 -0.42 12.29
C ASP A 57 19.25 -1.14 11.71
N GLY A 58 19.75 -0.64 10.57
CA GLY A 58 20.91 -1.21 9.87
C GLY A 58 20.62 -2.47 9.03
N LYS A 59 19.42 -3.02 9.07
CA LYS A 59 19.02 -4.22 8.33
C LYS A 59 18.25 -3.82 7.06
N VAL A 60 18.68 -4.38 5.93
CA VAL A 60 17.95 -4.25 4.65
C VAL A 60 16.76 -5.22 4.66
N GLY A 61 15.63 -4.80 4.10
CA GLY A 61 14.41 -5.60 4.05
C GLY A 61 13.30 -4.84 3.37
N ALA A 62 12.05 -5.17 3.68
CA ALA A 62 10.90 -4.45 3.15
C ALA A 62 9.88 -4.11 4.25
N TRP A 63 9.24 -2.96 4.09
CA TRP A 63 8.00 -2.63 4.76
C TRP A 63 6.83 -3.21 3.96
N PHE A 64 5.90 -3.82 4.67
CA PHE A 64 4.62 -4.26 4.13
C PHE A 64 3.52 -3.51 4.85
N THR A 65 2.64 -2.86 4.08
CA THR A 65 1.53 -2.07 4.61
C THR A 65 0.25 -2.43 3.85
N VAL A 66 -0.81 -2.78 4.56
CA VAL A 66 -2.09 -3.18 3.95
C VAL A 66 -3.27 -2.64 4.75
N TRP A 67 -4.34 -2.32 4.04
CA TRP A 67 -5.62 -1.96 4.64
C TRP A 67 -6.53 -3.17 4.73
N ALA A 68 -6.89 -3.56 5.95
CA ALA A 68 -7.73 -4.71 6.26
C ALA A 68 -8.65 -4.40 7.47
N PRO A 69 -9.63 -3.48 7.33
CA PRO A 69 -10.37 -2.91 8.46
C PRO A 69 -11.20 -3.93 9.25
N HIS A 70 -11.57 -5.04 8.62
CA HIS A 70 -12.39 -6.09 9.24
C HIS A 70 -11.56 -7.32 9.65
N ALA A 71 -10.23 -7.23 9.60
CA ALA A 71 -9.37 -8.34 10.04
C ALA A 71 -9.26 -8.39 11.57
N ALA A 72 -9.28 -9.60 12.11
CA ALA A 72 -8.86 -9.86 13.49
C ALA A 72 -7.35 -9.91 13.62
N GLU A 73 -6.69 -10.47 12.61
CA GLU A 73 -5.23 -10.58 12.53
C GLU A 73 -4.77 -10.52 11.06
N VAL A 74 -3.64 -9.91 10.81
CA VAL A 74 -3.00 -9.85 9.50
C VAL A 74 -1.53 -10.24 9.64
N SER A 75 -1.04 -11.08 8.73
CA SER A 75 0.38 -11.42 8.61
C SER A 75 0.82 -11.30 7.15
N VAL A 76 2.09 -11.01 6.93
CA VAL A 76 2.70 -11.15 5.61
C VAL A 76 3.44 -12.48 5.52
N ILE A 77 3.17 -13.23 4.46
CA ILE A 77 3.74 -14.54 4.18
C ILE A 77 4.40 -14.53 2.81
N GLY A 78 5.48 -15.26 2.66
CA GLY A 78 6.21 -15.30 1.40
C GLY A 78 7.45 -16.18 1.44
N GLU A 79 8.24 -16.12 0.39
CA GLU A 79 9.49 -16.89 0.27
C GLU A 79 10.47 -16.61 1.41
N PHE A 80 10.45 -15.39 1.96
CA PHE A 80 11.34 -14.94 3.05
C PHE A 80 11.03 -15.59 4.40
N ASN A 81 9.87 -16.22 4.58
CA ASN A 81 9.50 -16.89 5.84
C ASN A 81 8.87 -18.27 5.63
N GLY A 82 9.10 -18.89 4.45
CA GLY A 82 8.55 -20.21 4.14
C GLY A 82 7.02 -20.26 4.09
N TRP A 83 6.36 -19.11 3.83
CA TRP A 83 4.90 -18.96 3.80
C TRP A 83 4.21 -19.22 5.15
N ASP A 84 4.95 -19.03 6.26
CA ASP A 84 4.41 -19.20 7.61
C ASP A 84 3.50 -18.02 8.01
N ALA A 85 2.24 -18.31 8.28
CA ALA A 85 1.23 -17.34 8.68
C ALA A 85 1.52 -16.68 10.05
N HIS A 86 2.37 -17.27 10.87
CA HIS A 86 2.66 -16.81 12.24
C HIS A 86 4.02 -16.10 12.38
N ALA A 87 4.88 -16.18 11.37
CA ALA A 87 6.23 -15.64 11.45
C ALA A 87 6.29 -14.11 11.42
N ASN A 88 5.45 -13.44 10.62
CA ASN A 88 5.49 -12.00 10.43
C ASN A 88 4.10 -11.37 10.62
N VAL A 89 3.61 -11.43 11.86
CA VAL A 89 2.35 -10.80 12.26
C VAL A 89 2.49 -9.27 12.17
N MET A 90 1.54 -8.64 11.49
CA MET A 90 1.52 -7.19 11.25
C MET A 90 0.89 -6.45 12.42
N ARG A 91 1.35 -5.23 12.67
CA ARG A 91 0.78 -4.36 13.70
C ARG A 91 -0.24 -3.41 13.11
N LYS A 92 -1.35 -3.25 13.78
CA LYS A 92 -2.34 -2.23 13.45
C LYS A 92 -1.79 -0.85 13.71
N VAL A 93 -1.91 0.04 12.73
CA VAL A 93 -1.48 1.45 12.78
C VAL A 93 -2.73 2.33 12.76
N GLY A 94 -2.93 3.09 13.83
CA GLY A 94 -4.14 3.91 14.00
C GLY A 94 -5.42 3.09 14.15
N GLU A 95 -6.55 3.73 13.82
CA GLU A 95 -7.89 3.12 13.96
C GLU A 95 -8.53 2.73 12.62
N ASP A 96 -7.96 3.17 11.50
CA ASP A 96 -8.55 3.03 10.16
C ASP A 96 -8.37 1.63 9.55
N GLY A 97 -7.81 0.67 10.30
CA GLY A 97 -7.63 -0.72 9.86
C GLY A 97 -6.43 -0.93 8.96
N VAL A 98 -5.43 -0.06 9.04
CA VAL A 98 -4.13 -0.24 8.39
C VAL A 98 -3.23 -1.12 9.25
N TYR A 99 -2.54 -2.07 8.62
CA TYR A 99 -1.56 -2.95 9.26
C TYR A 99 -0.21 -2.79 8.59
N GLU A 100 0.86 -2.85 9.39
CA GLU A 100 2.23 -2.61 8.92
C GLU A 100 3.23 -3.53 9.62
N VAL A 101 4.26 -3.98 8.90
CA VAL A 101 5.42 -4.68 9.44
C VAL A 101 6.66 -4.44 8.59
N PHE A 102 7.82 -4.36 9.23
CA PHE A 102 9.11 -4.44 8.54
C PHE A 102 9.66 -5.86 8.64
N VAL A 103 10.02 -6.46 7.52
CA VAL A 103 10.62 -7.79 7.46
C VAL A 103 12.04 -7.68 6.92
N PRO A 104 13.06 -7.98 7.75
CA PRO A 104 14.45 -7.98 7.30
C PRO A 104 14.74 -9.14 6.34
N GLY A 105 15.72 -8.95 5.45
CA GLY A 105 16.16 -9.99 4.51
C GLY A 105 15.29 -10.13 3.25
N VAL A 106 14.21 -9.37 3.14
CA VAL A 106 13.40 -9.33 1.93
C VAL A 106 14.17 -8.59 0.83
N THR A 107 14.14 -9.16 -0.38
CA THR A 107 14.77 -8.59 -1.58
C THR A 107 13.78 -8.48 -2.72
N GLU A 108 14.15 -7.72 -3.76
CA GLU A 108 13.37 -7.60 -4.98
C GLU A 108 13.14 -8.97 -5.64
N GLY A 109 11.95 -9.14 -6.22
CA GLY A 109 11.53 -10.37 -6.90
C GLY A 109 10.88 -11.42 -5.99
N MET A 110 11.07 -11.36 -4.66
CA MET A 110 10.46 -12.31 -3.73
C MET A 110 8.94 -12.25 -3.77
N MET A 111 8.30 -13.42 -3.76
CA MET A 111 6.86 -13.57 -3.77
C MET A 111 6.28 -13.49 -2.37
N TYR A 112 5.10 -12.87 -2.25
CA TYR A 112 4.39 -12.74 -0.98
C TYR A 112 2.87 -12.69 -1.16
N LYS A 113 2.15 -12.90 -0.04
CA LYS A 113 0.71 -12.67 0.13
C LYS A 113 0.44 -12.11 1.52
N TYR A 114 -0.77 -11.62 1.73
CA TYR A 114 -1.28 -11.37 3.07
C TYR A 114 -2.14 -12.54 3.52
N TYR A 115 -1.83 -13.07 4.70
CA TYR A 115 -2.69 -13.95 5.46
C TYR A 115 -3.58 -13.08 6.34
N ILE A 116 -4.89 -13.28 6.28
CA ILE A 116 -5.87 -12.51 7.03
C ILE A 116 -6.77 -13.48 7.76
N ARG A 117 -6.82 -13.37 9.08
CA ARG A 117 -7.80 -14.07 9.91
C ARG A 117 -8.95 -13.13 10.23
N THR A 118 -10.15 -13.55 9.87
CA THR A 118 -11.38 -12.79 10.15
C THR A 118 -11.89 -13.02 11.58
N PRO A 119 -12.76 -12.16 12.15
CA PRO A 119 -13.29 -12.33 13.50
C PRO A 119 -14.08 -13.63 13.70
N ASP A 120 -14.67 -14.17 12.63
CA ASP A 120 -15.36 -15.46 12.63
C ASP A 120 -14.42 -16.69 12.42
N GLY A 121 -13.11 -16.44 12.41
CA GLY A 121 -12.08 -17.49 12.38
C GLY A 121 -11.71 -18.00 10.99
N ARG A 122 -12.26 -17.45 9.90
CA ARG A 122 -11.87 -17.84 8.53
C ARG A 122 -10.48 -17.32 8.21
N GLU A 123 -9.73 -18.11 7.44
CA GLU A 123 -8.40 -17.79 6.95
C GLU A 123 -8.44 -17.43 5.46
N LEU A 124 -7.87 -16.30 5.11
CA LEU A 124 -7.84 -15.80 3.75
C LEU A 124 -6.40 -15.52 3.33
N TYR A 125 -6.06 -15.94 2.11
CA TYR A 125 -4.75 -15.71 1.49
C TYR A 125 -4.95 -14.76 0.31
N LYS A 126 -4.54 -13.50 0.44
CA LYS A 126 -4.82 -12.43 -0.51
C LYS A 126 -3.56 -11.88 -1.13
N ALA A 127 -3.63 -11.61 -2.44
CA ALA A 127 -2.64 -10.77 -3.11
C ALA A 127 -2.72 -9.33 -2.58
N ASP A 128 -1.63 -8.60 -2.71
CA ASP A 128 -1.56 -7.20 -2.33
C ASP A 128 -2.23 -6.33 -3.40
N PRO A 129 -3.25 -5.52 -3.04
CA PRO A 129 -3.89 -4.61 -3.98
C PRO A 129 -2.99 -3.46 -4.45
N TYR A 130 -1.89 -3.18 -3.73
CA TYR A 130 -0.90 -2.16 -4.06
C TYR A 130 0.42 -2.74 -4.59
N ALA A 131 0.44 -4.02 -4.96
CA ALA A 131 1.65 -4.65 -5.51
C ALA A 131 2.06 -4.00 -6.84
N PHE A 132 3.33 -3.64 -6.98
CA PHE A 132 3.90 -3.14 -8.23
C PHE A 132 4.17 -4.24 -9.26
N ALA A 133 4.26 -5.48 -8.82
CA ALA A 133 4.43 -6.64 -9.67
C ALA A 133 3.68 -7.85 -9.11
N SER A 134 3.31 -8.76 -10.00
CA SER A 134 2.60 -9.98 -9.66
C SER A 134 3.25 -11.21 -10.28
N GLU A 135 2.94 -12.36 -9.70
CA GLU A 135 3.29 -13.65 -10.26
C GLU A 135 2.61 -13.87 -11.61
N LYS A 136 3.27 -14.62 -12.50
CA LYS A 136 2.68 -15.04 -13.78
C LYS A 136 1.57 -16.07 -13.53
N ARG A 137 0.44 -15.90 -14.23
CA ARG A 137 -0.66 -16.88 -14.16
C ARG A 137 -0.19 -18.29 -14.48
N PRO A 138 -0.70 -19.33 -13.78
CA PRO A 138 -1.86 -19.31 -12.85
C PRO A 138 -1.54 -18.89 -11.42
N GLY A 139 -0.30 -18.51 -11.10
CA GLY A 139 0.05 -18.01 -9.78
C GLY A 139 -0.71 -16.75 -9.40
N THR A 140 -0.84 -16.50 -8.10
CA THR A 140 -1.64 -15.40 -7.54
C THR A 140 -0.90 -14.61 -6.46
N ALA A 141 0.42 -14.80 -6.36
CA ALA A 141 1.22 -14.04 -5.41
C ALA A 141 1.56 -12.64 -5.96
N SER A 142 1.78 -11.71 -5.06
CA SER A 142 2.41 -10.43 -5.35
C SER A 142 3.92 -10.59 -5.32
N LYS A 143 4.65 -9.70 -6.00
CA LYS A 143 6.12 -9.67 -5.98
C LYS A 143 6.60 -8.35 -5.42
N VAL A 144 7.63 -8.40 -4.61
CA VAL A 144 8.36 -7.21 -4.18
C VAL A 144 9.08 -6.64 -5.40
N ALA A 145 8.81 -5.39 -5.73
CA ALA A 145 9.44 -4.73 -6.88
C ALA A 145 9.77 -3.28 -6.54
N GLU A 146 10.91 -2.82 -7.03
CA GLU A 146 11.31 -1.42 -6.98
C GLU A 146 10.87 -0.73 -8.27
N ILE A 147 10.15 0.38 -8.14
CA ILE A 147 9.69 1.18 -9.27
C ILE A 147 10.46 2.50 -9.42
N GLU A 148 11.29 2.83 -8.44
CA GLU A 148 12.14 4.01 -8.47
C GLU A 148 13.54 3.65 -8.98
N GLY A 149 14.26 4.64 -9.46
CA GLY A 149 15.65 4.44 -9.91
C GLY A 149 15.82 4.26 -11.43
N TYR A 150 14.74 4.10 -12.19
CA TYR A 150 14.86 4.13 -13.65
C TYR A 150 15.26 5.53 -14.13
N ARG A 151 16.35 5.61 -14.89
CA ARG A 151 16.84 6.86 -15.47
C ARG A 151 16.36 6.95 -16.90
N TRP A 152 15.47 7.90 -17.15
CA TRP A 152 14.97 8.18 -18.49
C TRP A 152 16.06 8.81 -19.36
N GLY A 153 16.33 8.22 -20.51
CA GLY A 153 17.27 8.75 -21.51
C GLY A 153 16.59 9.64 -22.57
N ASP A 154 15.51 10.32 -22.21
CA ASP A 154 14.57 10.97 -23.13
C ASP A 154 14.64 12.50 -23.13
N SER A 155 15.68 13.09 -22.54
CA SER A 155 15.84 14.55 -22.41
C SER A 155 15.82 15.30 -23.75
N GLU A 156 16.42 14.72 -24.79
CA GLU A 156 16.40 15.27 -26.14
C GLU A 156 14.99 15.25 -26.72
N TRP A 157 14.31 14.11 -26.59
CA TRP A 157 12.91 13.98 -27.03
C TRP A 157 12.01 14.98 -26.32
N LEU A 158 12.12 15.12 -25.00
CA LEU A 158 11.35 16.11 -24.22
C LEU A 158 11.60 17.54 -24.66
N THR A 159 12.85 17.87 -25.03
CA THR A 159 13.21 19.19 -25.52
C THR A 159 12.60 19.46 -26.90
N ASN A 160 12.68 18.47 -27.80
CA ASN A 160 12.16 18.57 -29.16
C ASN A 160 10.61 18.59 -29.16
N ARG A 161 9.97 17.79 -28.30
CA ARG A 161 8.51 17.77 -28.12
C ARG A 161 7.93 19.13 -27.77
N LYS A 162 8.62 19.94 -26.96
CA LYS A 162 8.17 21.32 -26.61
C LYS A 162 8.13 22.27 -27.81
N LYS A 163 8.93 21.99 -28.82
CA LYS A 163 9.03 22.80 -30.07
C LYS A 163 8.13 22.27 -31.19
N PHE A 164 7.57 21.07 -31.01
CA PHE A 164 6.77 20.40 -32.03
C PHE A 164 5.34 20.98 -32.06
N ASP A 165 4.98 21.55 -33.20
CA ASP A 165 3.64 22.05 -33.46
C ASP A 165 2.80 20.98 -34.18
N VAL A 166 1.90 20.34 -33.43
CA VAL A 166 1.04 19.24 -33.95
C VAL A 166 0.17 19.70 -35.12
N GLN A 167 -0.23 20.99 -35.15
CA GLN A 167 -1.11 21.52 -36.21
C GLN A 167 -0.37 21.83 -37.51
N LYS A 168 0.95 22.06 -37.44
CA LYS A 168 1.78 22.41 -38.59
C LYS A 168 2.73 21.32 -39.04
N SER A 169 2.78 20.21 -38.33
CA SER A 169 3.70 19.11 -38.61
C SER A 169 2.96 17.91 -39.18
N ALA A 170 3.61 17.19 -40.10
CA ALA A 170 3.12 15.91 -40.55
C ALA A 170 3.14 14.91 -39.39
N LEU A 171 2.01 14.22 -39.14
CA LEU A 171 1.88 13.23 -38.09
C LEU A 171 1.49 11.87 -38.71
N SER A 172 2.22 10.83 -38.35
CA SER A 172 1.86 9.46 -38.68
C SER A 172 1.53 8.71 -37.41
N ILE A 173 0.36 8.10 -37.36
CA ILE A 173 -0.12 7.33 -36.20
C ILE A 173 -0.19 5.85 -36.62
N TYR A 174 0.50 4.99 -35.88
CA TYR A 174 0.44 3.55 -36.05
C TYR A 174 -0.05 2.92 -34.75
N GLU A 175 -1.23 2.33 -34.79
CA GLU A 175 -1.83 1.63 -33.65
C GLU A 175 -1.38 0.17 -33.66
N VAL A 176 -0.86 -0.28 -32.54
CA VAL A 176 -0.39 -1.65 -32.39
C VAL A 176 -0.74 -2.23 -31.02
N HIS A 177 -1.12 -3.49 -30.98
CA HIS A 177 -1.30 -4.26 -29.75
C HIS A 177 -0.07 -5.17 -29.54
N PRO A 178 0.92 -4.76 -28.71
CA PRO A 178 2.20 -5.49 -28.58
C PRO A 178 2.03 -6.95 -28.17
N GLY A 179 1.04 -7.25 -27.32
CA GLY A 179 0.79 -8.62 -26.84
C GLY A 179 0.31 -9.62 -27.90
N SER A 180 -0.18 -9.13 -29.05
CA SER A 180 -0.64 -9.96 -30.17
C SER A 180 0.12 -9.70 -31.47
N TRP A 181 1.04 -8.73 -31.49
CA TRP A 181 1.76 -8.34 -32.70
C TRP A 181 2.64 -9.46 -33.24
N MET A 182 3.49 -10.00 -32.40
CA MET A 182 4.35 -11.13 -32.78
C MET A 182 4.68 -11.94 -31.51
N LYS A 183 4.59 -13.27 -31.64
CA LYS A 183 5.03 -14.20 -30.59
C LYS A 183 6.20 -14.98 -31.14
N HIS A 184 7.25 -15.11 -30.37
CA HIS A 184 8.29 -16.11 -30.65
C HIS A 184 7.74 -17.50 -30.36
N PRO A 185 8.03 -18.49 -31.20
CA PRO A 185 7.63 -19.90 -30.99
C PRO A 185 8.20 -20.46 -29.69
#